data_4f7223eb20345624a2975748633f0bc5
#
_entry.id   4f7223eb20345624a2975748633f0bc5
#
_cell.length_a   1.000
_cell.length_b   1.000
_cell.length_c   1.000
_cell.angle_alpha   90.00
_cell.angle_beta   90.00
_cell.angle_gamma   90.00
#
_symmetry.space_group_name_H-M   'P 1'
#
loop_
_entity.id
_entity.type
_entity.pdbx_description
1 polymer ?
#
loop_
_entity_poly.entity_id
_entity_poly.type
_entity_poly.pdbx_seq_one_letter_code
_entity_poly.pdbx_strand_id
1 'polypeptide(L)'
;MKRYSALTTIIALSVCVSQVAQAQRGKEAKATKGGSEANKLAREGAEALKSNDFDKAVDLLRKATNLDHKYTPDLAIAYERRGYALAKNQQFQDAVQDYTEAIKIKSNEPRIYEERAYAEMKIYAYDKALDDYAELIKLKPKEVRYINFRAYIYEAKEDSQNSMAETEKALQIDPNNQEAKERKQRLERKQAEKMPTPPPNTPAPKKSPPPKKKP
;
A
#
# COMPACT_ATOMS: atom_id res chain seq x y z
N MET A 1 -72.73 21.75 -17.53
CA MET A 1 -71.37 22.20 -17.20
C MET A 1 -70.42 21.05 -16.80
N LYS A 2 -70.29 19.94 -17.54
CA LYS A 2 -69.42 18.80 -17.18
C LYS A 2 -68.47 18.32 -18.31
N ARG A 3 -68.41 19.05 -19.43
CA ARG A 3 -67.56 18.59 -20.61
C ARG A 3 -66.20 19.31 -20.72
N TYR A 4 -65.92 20.36 -19.97
CA TYR A 4 -64.62 21.10 -20.01
C TYR A 4 -63.56 20.56 -19.07
N SER A 5 -63.92 19.71 -18.11
CA SER A 5 -62.97 19.15 -17.12
C SER A 5 -62.10 18.04 -17.70
N ALA A 6 -62.55 17.27 -18.68
CA ALA A 6 -61.80 16.16 -19.24
C ALA A 6 -60.72 16.60 -20.25
N LEU A 7 -60.97 17.69 -21.00
CA LEU A 7 -59.98 18.21 -21.95
C LEU A 7 -58.77 18.87 -21.27
N THR A 8 -59.00 19.57 -20.18
CA THR A 8 -57.92 20.23 -19.44
C THR A 8 -56.98 19.22 -18.73
N THR A 9 -57.52 18.09 -18.27
CA THR A 9 -56.71 17.01 -17.64
C THR A 9 -55.90 16.27 -18.68
N ILE A 10 -56.38 16.04 -19.89
CA ILE A 10 -55.63 15.36 -20.97
C ILE A 10 -54.48 16.25 -21.46
N ILE A 11 -54.70 17.55 -21.63
CA ILE A 11 -53.64 18.49 -22.04
C ILE A 11 -52.56 18.61 -20.96
N ALA A 12 -52.92 18.69 -19.67
CA ALA A 12 -51.94 18.73 -18.58
C ALA A 12 -51.09 17.44 -18.50
N LEU A 13 -51.66 16.26 -18.69
CA LEU A 13 -50.97 14.99 -18.74
C LEU A 13 -50.00 14.92 -19.92
N SER A 14 -50.39 15.37 -21.11
CA SER A 14 -49.54 15.35 -22.30
C SER A 14 -48.31 16.28 -22.20
N VAL A 15 -48.51 17.45 -21.56
CA VAL A 15 -47.40 18.39 -21.30
C VAL A 15 -46.44 17.81 -20.27
N CYS A 16 -46.94 17.16 -19.19
CA CYS A 16 -46.07 16.49 -18.20
C CYS A 16 -45.27 15.37 -18.79
N VAL A 17 -45.85 14.51 -19.65
CA VAL A 17 -45.13 13.41 -20.33
C VAL A 17 -44.06 13.95 -21.27
N SER A 18 -44.35 15.04 -22.00
CA SER A 18 -43.35 15.64 -22.92
C SER A 18 -42.18 16.28 -22.13
N GLN A 19 -42.43 16.91 -20.98
CA GLN A 19 -41.38 17.47 -20.14
C GLN A 19 -40.49 16.39 -19.49
N VAL A 20 -41.06 15.28 -19.04
CA VAL A 20 -40.32 14.13 -18.53
C VAL A 20 -39.47 13.50 -19.64
N ALA A 21 -40.00 13.31 -20.82
CA ALA A 21 -39.27 12.77 -21.97
C ALA A 21 -38.12 13.69 -22.43
N GLN A 22 -38.32 15.02 -22.39
CA GLN A 22 -37.24 15.98 -22.68
C GLN A 22 -36.16 15.98 -21.61
N ALA A 23 -36.54 15.87 -20.33
CA ALA A 23 -35.58 15.76 -19.23
C ALA A 23 -34.76 14.46 -19.29
N GLN A 24 -35.39 13.34 -19.68
CA GLN A 24 -34.67 12.07 -19.89
C GLN A 24 -33.72 12.15 -21.09
N ARG A 25 -34.15 12.66 -22.23
CA ARG A 25 -33.26 12.87 -23.41
C ARG A 25 -32.08 13.81 -23.08
N GLY A 26 -32.31 14.85 -22.31
CA GLY A 26 -31.25 15.75 -21.84
C GLY A 26 -30.21 15.05 -20.92
N LYS A 27 -30.65 14.14 -20.06
CA LYS A 27 -29.78 13.33 -19.20
C LYS A 27 -28.98 12.32 -20.02
N GLU A 28 -29.62 11.61 -20.97
CA GLU A 28 -28.98 10.66 -21.87
C GLU A 28 -27.95 11.33 -22.80
N ALA A 29 -28.27 12.49 -23.39
CA ALA A 29 -27.33 13.25 -24.21
C ALA A 29 -26.12 13.75 -23.39
N LYS A 30 -26.31 14.16 -22.15
CA LYS A 30 -25.24 14.57 -21.24
C LYS A 30 -24.37 13.38 -20.82
N ALA A 31 -24.98 12.22 -20.56
CA ALA A 31 -24.29 10.99 -20.20
C ALA A 31 -23.43 10.45 -21.37
N THR A 32 -23.97 10.45 -22.60
CA THR A 32 -23.23 10.02 -23.80
C THR A 32 -22.06 10.97 -24.13
N LYS A 33 -22.26 12.28 -23.98
CA LYS A 33 -21.21 13.27 -24.18
C LYS A 33 -20.09 13.14 -23.11
N GLY A 34 -20.46 12.95 -21.85
CA GLY A 34 -19.51 12.70 -20.75
C GLY A 34 -18.71 11.42 -20.97
N GLY A 35 -19.36 10.34 -21.41
CA GLY A 35 -18.68 9.08 -21.73
C GLY A 35 -17.70 9.20 -22.90
N SER A 36 -18.03 9.97 -23.94
CA SER A 36 -17.12 10.26 -25.07
C SER A 36 -15.90 11.06 -24.62
N GLU A 37 -16.09 12.08 -23.76
CA GLU A 37 -15.02 12.90 -23.18
C GLU A 37 -14.11 12.05 -22.28
N ALA A 38 -14.67 11.24 -21.39
CA ALA A 38 -13.92 10.34 -20.53
C ALA A 38 -13.04 9.37 -21.33
N ASN A 39 -13.60 8.78 -22.41
CA ASN A 39 -12.85 7.89 -23.31
C ASN A 39 -11.66 8.60 -23.98
N LYS A 40 -11.85 9.84 -24.41
CA LYS A 40 -10.80 10.66 -25.02
C LYS A 40 -9.68 10.93 -24.00
N LEU A 41 -10.03 11.44 -22.83
CA LEU A 41 -9.06 11.75 -21.76
C LEU A 41 -8.30 10.50 -21.33
N ALA A 42 -8.97 9.35 -21.17
CA ALA A 42 -8.32 8.10 -20.78
C ALA A 42 -7.33 7.62 -21.85
N ARG A 43 -7.67 7.73 -23.13
CA ARG A 43 -6.76 7.39 -24.22
C ARG A 43 -5.53 8.31 -24.23
N GLU A 44 -5.72 9.61 -24.08
CA GLU A 44 -4.61 10.57 -24.01
C GLU A 44 -3.73 10.32 -22.76
N GLY A 45 -4.34 9.95 -21.62
CA GLY A 45 -3.62 9.56 -20.41
C GLY A 45 -2.81 8.27 -20.59
N ALA A 46 -3.37 7.28 -21.31
CA ALA A 46 -2.64 6.05 -21.63
C ALA A 46 -1.45 6.31 -22.59
N GLU A 47 -1.58 7.22 -23.55
CA GLU A 47 -0.45 7.64 -24.40
C GLU A 47 0.61 8.39 -23.61
N ALA A 48 0.20 9.23 -22.66
CA ALA A 48 1.14 9.90 -21.73
C ALA A 48 1.91 8.89 -20.86
N LEU A 49 1.26 7.81 -20.39
CA LEU A 49 1.95 6.70 -19.69
C LEU A 49 3.00 6.03 -20.56
N LYS A 50 2.71 5.79 -21.84
CA LYS A 50 3.66 5.17 -22.78
C LYS A 50 4.87 6.07 -23.06
N SER A 51 4.65 7.38 -23.10
CA SER A 51 5.73 8.37 -23.29
C SER A 51 6.47 8.74 -22.00
N ASN A 52 6.12 8.12 -20.86
CA ASN A 52 6.62 8.41 -19.51
C ASN A 52 6.35 9.86 -19.04
N ASP A 53 5.35 10.53 -19.61
CA ASP A 53 4.84 11.80 -19.12
C ASP A 53 3.82 11.54 -18.00
N PHE A 54 4.34 11.15 -16.83
CA PHE A 54 3.51 10.63 -15.73
C PHE A 54 2.64 11.71 -15.08
N ASP A 55 3.08 12.96 -15.06
CA ASP A 55 2.28 14.09 -14.54
C ASP A 55 1.04 14.30 -15.41
N LYS A 56 1.23 14.38 -16.71
CA LYS A 56 0.13 14.49 -17.68
C LYS A 56 -0.78 13.27 -17.61
N ALA A 57 -0.23 12.07 -17.46
CA ALA A 57 -1.01 10.85 -17.35
C ALA A 57 -1.94 10.88 -16.12
N VAL A 58 -1.41 11.24 -14.94
CA VAL A 58 -2.20 11.36 -13.71
C VAL A 58 -3.31 12.39 -13.85
N ASP A 59 -3.02 13.57 -14.43
CA ASP A 59 -4.02 14.63 -14.62
C ASP A 59 -5.14 14.23 -15.57
N LEU A 60 -4.81 13.61 -16.70
CA LEU A 60 -5.79 13.17 -17.69
C LEU A 60 -6.65 12.02 -17.16
N LEU A 61 -6.04 11.01 -16.52
CA LEU A 61 -6.74 9.86 -15.97
C LEU A 61 -7.60 10.25 -14.76
N ARG A 62 -7.17 11.21 -13.94
CA ARG A 62 -8.01 11.77 -12.87
C ARG A 62 -9.26 12.45 -13.44
N LYS A 63 -9.12 13.27 -14.50
CA LYS A 63 -10.27 13.87 -15.18
C LYS A 63 -11.18 12.81 -15.80
N ALA A 64 -10.61 11.78 -16.44
CA ALA A 64 -11.38 10.68 -17.00
C ALA A 64 -12.17 9.93 -15.91
N THR A 65 -11.53 9.62 -14.77
CA THR A 65 -12.15 8.94 -13.63
C THR A 65 -13.28 9.76 -12.99
N ASN A 66 -13.14 11.08 -12.93
CA ASN A 66 -14.20 11.97 -12.44
C ASN A 66 -15.45 11.97 -13.33
N LEU A 67 -15.28 11.69 -14.64
CA LEU A 67 -16.39 11.58 -15.59
C LEU A 67 -16.95 10.16 -15.66
N ASP A 68 -16.10 9.15 -15.50
CA ASP A 68 -16.47 7.72 -15.56
C ASP A 68 -15.49 6.89 -14.70
N HIS A 69 -16.00 6.35 -13.60
CA HIS A 69 -15.22 5.57 -12.63
C HIS A 69 -14.59 4.29 -13.18
N LYS A 70 -14.98 3.83 -14.39
CA LYS A 70 -14.34 2.66 -15.01
C LYS A 70 -12.83 2.86 -15.27
N TYR A 71 -12.34 4.12 -15.30
CA TYR A 71 -10.92 4.45 -15.46
C TYR A 71 -10.13 4.53 -14.15
N THR A 72 -10.78 4.26 -12.99
CA THR A 72 -10.10 4.21 -11.69
C THR A 72 -8.90 3.27 -11.68
N PRO A 73 -8.95 2.06 -12.26
CA PRO A 73 -7.77 1.18 -12.32
C PRO A 73 -6.59 1.77 -13.12
N ASP A 74 -6.87 2.51 -14.18
CA ASP A 74 -5.82 3.15 -14.99
C ASP A 74 -5.16 4.30 -14.23
N LEU A 75 -5.95 5.06 -13.48
CA LEU A 75 -5.44 6.11 -12.59
C LEU A 75 -4.51 5.54 -11.51
N ALA A 76 -4.84 4.36 -10.95
CA ALA A 76 -3.94 3.69 -9.98
C ALA A 76 -2.59 3.34 -10.61
N ILE A 77 -2.59 2.88 -11.87
CA ILE A 77 -1.35 2.60 -12.61
C ILE A 77 -0.55 3.89 -12.83
N ALA A 78 -1.23 4.99 -13.14
CA ALA A 78 -0.55 6.28 -13.34
C ALA A 78 0.13 6.77 -12.05
N TYR A 79 -0.55 6.69 -10.92
CA TYR A 79 0.06 7.00 -9.62
C TYR A 79 1.25 6.08 -9.32
N GLU A 80 1.11 4.76 -9.49
CA GLU A 80 2.21 3.81 -9.27
C GLU A 80 3.44 4.16 -10.13
N ARG A 81 3.24 4.47 -11.41
CA ARG A 81 4.32 4.81 -12.33
C ARG A 81 4.97 6.14 -11.99
N ARG A 82 4.18 7.15 -11.63
CA ARG A 82 4.72 8.44 -11.21
C ARG A 82 5.46 8.32 -9.88
N GLY A 83 4.90 7.62 -8.91
CA GLY A 83 5.55 7.34 -7.63
C GLY A 83 6.90 6.64 -7.80
N TYR A 84 6.98 5.66 -8.70
CA TYR A 84 8.25 5.00 -9.03
C TYR A 84 9.28 5.97 -9.64
N ALA A 85 8.86 6.82 -10.57
CA ALA A 85 9.74 7.83 -11.17
C ALA A 85 10.22 8.85 -10.13
N LEU A 86 9.33 9.31 -9.25
CA LEU A 86 9.66 10.19 -8.14
C LEU A 86 10.67 9.56 -7.17
N ALA A 87 10.44 8.30 -6.78
CA ALA A 87 11.37 7.56 -5.90
C ALA A 87 12.75 7.37 -6.55
N LYS A 88 12.80 7.09 -7.85
CA LYS A 88 14.06 7.01 -8.61
C LYS A 88 14.81 8.33 -8.62
N ASN A 89 14.10 9.45 -8.64
CA ASN A 89 14.66 10.81 -8.54
C ASN A 89 14.88 11.26 -7.09
N GLN A 90 14.79 10.36 -6.10
CA GLN A 90 14.94 10.62 -4.67
C GLN A 90 13.89 11.58 -4.08
N GLN A 91 12.79 11.82 -4.77
CA GLN A 91 11.64 12.58 -4.31
C GLN A 91 10.69 11.67 -3.50
N PHE A 92 11.23 11.09 -2.40
CA PHE A 92 10.56 10.02 -1.68
C PHE A 92 9.25 10.46 -1.01
N GLN A 93 9.16 11.71 -0.55
CA GLN A 93 7.92 12.22 0.06
C GLN A 93 6.75 12.24 -0.93
N ASP A 94 7.01 12.70 -2.16
CA ASP A 94 6.01 12.76 -3.22
C ASP A 94 5.67 11.34 -3.72
N ALA A 95 6.67 10.46 -3.80
CA ALA A 95 6.47 9.05 -4.12
C ALA A 95 5.52 8.37 -3.13
N VAL A 96 5.70 8.59 -1.81
CA VAL A 96 4.80 8.06 -0.77
C VAL A 96 3.36 8.53 -0.96
N GLN A 97 3.15 9.79 -1.38
CA GLN A 97 1.81 10.30 -1.66
C GLN A 97 1.17 9.55 -2.83
N ASP A 98 1.89 9.38 -3.93
CA ASP A 98 1.40 8.69 -5.11
C ASP A 98 1.11 7.20 -4.84
N TYR A 99 2.01 6.49 -4.17
CA TYR A 99 1.75 5.11 -3.75
C TYR A 99 0.55 5.01 -2.81
N THR A 100 0.34 6.00 -1.94
CA THR A 100 -0.83 6.04 -1.07
C THR A 100 -2.13 6.18 -1.87
N GLU A 101 -2.16 7.03 -2.89
CA GLU A 101 -3.32 7.14 -3.79
C GLU A 101 -3.54 5.84 -4.59
N ALA A 102 -2.47 5.20 -5.06
CA ALA A 102 -2.56 3.91 -5.75
C ALA A 102 -3.12 2.81 -4.83
N ILE A 103 -2.68 2.72 -3.57
CA ILE A 103 -3.16 1.74 -2.59
C ILE A 103 -4.63 1.94 -2.23
N LYS A 104 -5.13 3.18 -2.15
CA LYS A 104 -6.57 3.44 -1.94
C LYS A 104 -7.43 2.79 -3.02
N ILE A 105 -6.90 2.63 -4.22
CA ILE A 105 -7.58 2.00 -5.35
C ILE A 105 -7.32 0.50 -5.42
N LYS A 106 -6.06 0.09 -5.20
CA LYS A 106 -5.57 -1.29 -5.31
C LYS A 106 -4.94 -1.74 -3.99
N SER A 107 -5.76 -1.98 -2.98
CA SER A 107 -5.32 -2.34 -1.63
C SER A 107 -4.71 -3.74 -1.48
N ASN A 108 -4.80 -4.60 -2.50
CA ASN A 108 -4.29 -5.98 -2.48
C ASN A 108 -3.08 -6.20 -3.40
N GLU A 109 -2.40 -5.14 -3.83
CA GLU A 109 -1.22 -5.21 -4.71
C GLU A 109 0.08 -5.08 -3.89
N PRO A 110 0.78 -6.19 -3.57
CA PRO A 110 1.94 -6.17 -2.69
C PRO A 110 3.05 -5.24 -3.15
N ARG A 111 3.27 -5.14 -4.47
CA ARG A 111 4.33 -4.33 -5.03
C ARG A 111 4.22 -2.86 -4.62
N ILE A 112 3.01 -2.29 -4.56
CA ILE A 112 2.83 -0.88 -4.22
C ILE A 112 3.18 -0.63 -2.75
N TYR A 113 2.85 -1.58 -1.85
CA TYR A 113 3.28 -1.51 -0.46
C TYR A 113 4.80 -1.62 -0.29
N GLU A 114 5.45 -2.53 -1.06
CA GLU A 114 6.93 -2.66 -1.04
C GLU A 114 7.61 -1.35 -1.45
N GLU A 115 7.16 -0.73 -2.52
CA GLU A 115 7.70 0.53 -3.04
C GLU A 115 7.45 1.69 -2.05
N ARG A 116 6.24 1.74 -1.43
CA ARG A 116 5.93 2.76 -0.42
C ARG A 116 6.78 2.60 0.83
N ALA A 117 6.85 1.38 1.37
CA ALA A 117 7.69 1.09 2.53
C ALA A 117 9.16 1.45 2.29
N TYR A 118 9.68 1.16 1.09
CA TYR A 118 11.03 1.58 0.73
C TYR A 118 11.17 3.11 0.75
N ALA A 119 10.25 3.86 0.15
CA ALA A 119 10.27 5.31 0.14
C ALA A 119 10.14 5.89 1.57
N GLU A 120 9.28 5.29 2.40
CA GLU A 120 9.11 5.66 3.80
C GLU A 120 10.38 5.44 4.65
N MET A 121 11.10 4.33 4.40
CA MET A 121 12.40 4.11 5.03
C MET A 121 13.42 5.19 4.64
N LYS A 122 13.42 5.66 3.39
CA LYS A 122 14.33 6.72 2.92
C LYS A 122 14.08 8.08 3.58
N ILE A 123 12.87 8.33 4.03
CA ILE A 123 12.51 9.55 4.78
C ILE A 123 12.41 9.31 6.30
N TYR A 124 12.95 8.20 6.78
CA TYR A 124 12.94 7.80 8.19
C TYR A 124 11.54 7.66 8.81
N ALA A 125 10.50 7.48 7.99
CA ALA A 125 9.13 7.22 8.44
C ALA A 125 8.94 5.74 8.83
N TYR A 126 9.77 5.25 9.74
CA TYR A 126 9.90 3.84 10.10
C TYR A 126 8.60 3.19 10.55
N ASP A 127 7.76 3.89 11.32
CA ASP A 127 6.50 3.33 11.81
C ASP A 127 5.53 3.03 10.65
N LYS A 128 5.46 3.92 9.65
CA LYS A 128 4.65 3.69 8.45
C LYS A 128 5.19 2.52 7.62
N ALA A 129 6.50 2.45 7.44
CA ALA A 129 7.12 1.31 6.75
C ALA A 129 6.85 -0.02 7.47
N LEU A 130 6.84 -0.05 8.83
CA LEU A 130 6.46 -1.23 9.61
C LEU A 130 5.00 -1.63 9.36
N ASP A 131 4.07 -0.67 9.24
CA ASP A 131 2.67 -0.92 8.90
C ASP A 131 2.54 -1.55 7.50
N ASP A 132 3.27 -1.03 6.51
CA ASP A 132 3.27 -1.58 5.16
C ASP A 132 3.83 -3.01 5.11
N TYR A 133 4.93 -3.28 5.81
CA TYR A 133 5.45 -4.65 5.91
C TYR A 133 4.50 -5.57 6.70
N ALA A 134 3.70 -5.05 7.63
CA ALA A 134 2.66 -5.85 8.27
C ALA A 134 1.56 -6.25 7.28
N GLU A 135 1.12 -5.35 6.40
CA GLU A 135 0.17 -5.68 5.34
C GLU A 135 0.78 -6.68 4.34
N LEU A 136 2.05 -6.50 3.95
CA LEU A 136 2.76 -7.42 3.07
C LEU A 136 2.84 -8.85 3.65
N ILE A 137 3.07 -8.98 4.95
CA ILE A 137 3.07 -10.28 5.63
C ILE A 137 1.66 -10.91 5.64
N LYS A 138 0.60 -10.12 5.79
CA LYS A 138 -0.78 -10.63 5.66
C LYS A 138 -1.06 -11.12 4.24
N LEU A 139 -0.62 -10.39 3.22
CA LEU A 139 -0.82 -10.75 1.81
C LEU A 139 0.03 -11.96 1.40
N LYS A 140 1.26 -12.08 1.95
CA LYS A 140 2.23 -13.14 1.63
C LYS A 140 2.91 -13.68 2.90
N PRO A 141 2.24 -14.48 3.72
CA PRO A 141 2.72 -14.87 5.06
C PRO A 141 3.96 -15.76 5.07
N LYS A 142 4.31 -16.39 3.96
CA LYS A 142 5.53 -17.22 3.84
C LYS A 142 6.73 -16.48 3.26
N GLU A 143 6.59 -15.22 2.93
CA GLU A 143 7.65 -14.42 2.34
C GLU A 143 8.56 -13.84 3.44
N VAL A 144 9.60 -14.58 3.79
CA VAL A 144 10.51 -14.28 4.91
C VAL A 144 11.17 -12.91 4.77
N ARG A 145 11.39 -12.42 3.55
CA ARG A 145 12.04 -11.13 3.31
C ARG A 145 11.30 -9.96 3.97
N TYR A 146 9.97 -10.00 4.07
CA TYR A 146 9.21 -8.93 4.72
C TYR A 146 9.43 -8.89 6.23
N ILE A 147 9.59 -10.06 6.84
CA ILE A 147 9.94 -10.19 8.26
C ILE A 147 11.37 -9.68 8.48
N ASN A 148 12.30 -9.99 7.58
CA ASN A 148 13.66 -9.47 7.62
C ASN A 148 13.70 -7.94 7.50
N PHE A 149 12.88 -7.33 6.65
CA PHE A 149 12.79 -5.88 6.56
C PHE A 149 12.24 -5.26 7.86
N ARG A 150 11.22 -5.86 8.49
CA ARG A 150 10.74 -5.39 9.79
C ARG A 150 11.83 -5.48 10.86
N ALA A 151 12.54 -6.61 10.92
CA ALA A 151 13.67 -6.77 11.84
C ALA A 151 14.75 -5.71 11.62
N TYR A 152 15.05 -5.39 10.36
CA TYR A 152 15.98 -4.32 9.98
C TYR A 152 15.50 -2.94 10.44
N ILE A 153 14.23 -2.63 10.24
CA ILE A 153 13.65 -1.35 10.66
C ILE A 153 13.70 -1.22 12.19
N TYR A 154 13.37 -2.27 12.94
CA TYR A 154 13.53 -2.26 14.41
C TYR A 154 14.97 -2.06 14.82
N GLU A 155 15.95 -2.68 14.12
CA GLU A 155 17.37 -2.45 14.38
C GLU A 155 17.77 -0.98 14.11
N ALA A 156 17.26 -0.37 13.02
CA ALA A 156 17.49 1.04 12.69
C ALA A 156 16.84 2.00 13.71
N LYS A 157 15.77 1.59 14.37
CA LYS A 157 15.14 2.30 15.50
C LYS A 157 15.83 2.03 16.84
N GLU A 158 16.92 1.27 16.85
CA GLU A 158 17.63 0.80 18.06
C GLU A 158 16.77 -0.10 19.00
N ASP A 159 15.64 -0.59 18.51
CA ASP A 159 14.76 -1.52 19.21
C ASP A 159 15.26 -2.96 19.03
N SER A 160 16.31 -3.30 19.76
CA SER A 160 16.95 -4.62 19.68
C SER A 160 16.00 -5.75 20.10
N GLN A 161 15.02 -5.48 20.97
CA GLN A 161 14.08 -6.49 21.44
C GLN A 161 13.13 -6.92 20.34
N ASN A 162 12.48 -5.98 19.68
CA ASN A 162 11.58 -6.27 18.55
C ASN A 162 12.36 -6.77 17.33
N SER A 163 13.57 -6.25 17.08
CA SER A 163 14.44 -6.77 16.04
C SER A 163 14.77 -8.25 16.24
N MET A 164 15.10 -8.67 17.48
CA MET A 164 15.38 -10.07 17.82
C MET A 164 14.12 -10.93 17.61
N ALA A 165 12.95 -10.47 18.09
CA ALA A 165 11.69 -11.20 17.94
C ALA A 165 11.33 -11.46 16.46
N GLU A 166 11.47 -10.44 15.61
CA GLU A 166 11.22 -10.62 14.16
C GLU A 166 12.29 -11.52 13.51
N THR A 167 13.56 -11.41 13.93
CA THR A 167 14.64 -12.28 13.46
C THR A 167 14.38 -13.74 13.79
N GLU A 168 13.89 -14.04 14.99
CA GLU A 168 13.53 -15.41 15.38
C GLU A 168 12.33 -15.94 14.59
N LYS A 169 11.31 -15.12 14.31
CA LYS A 169 10.21 -15.49 13.41
C LYS A 169 10.72 -15.83 12.00
N ALA A 170 11.65 -15.04 11.46
CA ALA A 170 12.24 -15.34 10.17
C ALA A 170 12.94 -16.70 10.16
N LEU A 171 13.70 -17.04 11.22
CA LEU A 171 14.37 -18.32 11.38
C LEU A 171 13.42 -19.50 11.64
N GLN A 172 12.25 -19.26 12.21
CA GLN A 172 11.21 -20.28 12.35
C GLN A 172 10.63 -20.70 10.99
N ILE A 173 10.50 -19.76 10.04
CA ILE A 173 9.99 -20.03 8.70
C ILE A 173 11.09 -20.59 7.80
N ASP A 174 12.27 -19.98 7.83
CA ASP A 174 13.47 -20.40 7.08
C ASP A 174 14.68 -20.51 8.02
N PRO A 175 14.93 -21.70 8.58
CA PRO A 175 16.08 -21.92 9.47
C PRO A 175 17.44 -21.68 8.80
N ASN A 176 17.50 -21.62 7.46
CA ASN A 176 18.72 -21.37 6.71
C ASN A 176 18.89 -19.92 6.26
N ASN A 177 17.99 -19.04 6.62
CA ASN A 177 18.05 -17.62 6.25
C ASN A 177 19.33 -16.97 6.80
N GLN A 178 20.25 -16.68 5.89
CA GLN A 178 21.58 -16.19 6.26
C GLN A 178 21.52 -14.79 6.91
N GLU A 179 20.70 -13.90 6.37
CA GLU A 179 20.51 -12.54 6.88
C GLU A 179 20.02 -12.56 8.35
N ALA A 180 19.03 -13.41 8.63
CA ALA A 180 18.47 -13.56 9.97
C ALA A 180 19.50 -14.16 10.96
N LYS A 181 20.31 -15.15 10.52
CA LYS A 181 21.41 -15.71 11.34
C LYS A 181 22.43 -14.64 11.73
N GLU A 182 22.88 -13.86 10.76
CA GLU A 182 23.88 -12.81 10.97
C GLU A 182 23.32 -11.69 11.86
N ARG A 183 22.06 -11.31 11.66
CA ARG A 183 21.39 -10.33 12.54
C ARG A 183 21.30 -10.85 13.97
N LYS A 184 20.90 -12.11 14.18
CA LYS A 184 20.82 -12.73 15.49
C LYS A 184 22.16 -12.64 16.20
N GLN A 185 23.23 -13.09 15.58
CA GLN A 185 24.59 -13.02 16.14
C GLN A 185 25.04 -11.60 16.49
N ARG A 186 24.68 -10.63 15.65
CA ARG A 186 25.00 -9.21 15.89
C ARG A 186 24.24 -8.66 17.08
N LEU A 187 22.95 -8.99 17.21
CA LEU A 187 22.12 -8.56 18.33
C LEU A 187 22.55 -9.21 19.65
N GLU A 188 22.88 -10.51 19.64
CA GLU A 188 23.41 -11.23 20.82
C GLU A 188 24.73 -10.61 21.32
N ARG A 189 25.65 -10.27 20.41
CA ARG A 189 26.89 -9.55 20.78
C ARG A 189 26.60 -8.20 21.42
N LYS A 190 25.73 -7.38 20.81
CA LYS A 190 25.33 -6.08 21.37
C LYS A 190 24.70 -6.22 22.75
N GLN A 191 23.96 -7.28 23.01
CA GLN A 191 23.37 -7.56 24.30
C GLN A 191 24.42 -7.98 25.33
N ALA A 192 25.35 -8.84 24.96
CA ALA A 192 26.45 -9.27 25.84
C ALA A 192 27.35 -8.10 26.23
N GLU A 193 27.64 -7.16 25.35
CA GLU A 193 28.42 -5.96 25.62
C GLU A 193 27.74 -5.01 26.62
N LYS A 194 26.40 -5.02 26.68
CA LYS A 194 25.63 -4.22 27.65
C LYS A 194 25.49 -4.87 29.00
N MET A 195 25.81 -6.15 29.15
CA MET A 195 25.80 -6.84 30.46
C MET A 195 27.04 -6.45 31.28
N PRO A 196 26.87 -6.12 32.55
CA PRO A 196 28.03 -5.85 33.42
C PRO A 196 28.91 -7.11 33.44
N THR A 197 30.21 -6.92 33.22
CA THR A 197 31.20 -8.01 33.38
C THR A 197 31.10 -8.55 34.81
N PRO A 198 30.95 -9.86 35.02
CA PRO A 198 30.91 -10.41 36.33
C PRO A 198 32.24 -10.02 37.08
N PRO A 199 32.17 -9.70 38.37
CA PRO A 199 33.34 -9.35 39.12
C PRO A 199 34.40 -10.46 39.02
N PRO A 200 35.71 -10.11 38.98
CA PRO A 200 36.80 -11.02 38.64
C PRO A 200 37.01 -12.22 39.58
N ASN A 201 36.14 -12.43 40.57
CA ASN A 201 36.27 -13.48 41.59
C ASN A 201 34.99 -14.25 41.89
N THR A 202 34.09 -14.44 40.94
CA THR A 202 32.98 -15.41 41.14
C THR A 202 33.50 -16.81 40.84
N PRO A 203 33.59 -17.75 41.84
CA PRO A 203 34.01 -19.14 41.57
C PRO A 203 33.00 -19.78 40.63
N ALA A 204 33.51 -20.47 39.61
CA ALA A 204 32.71 -21.18 38.64
C ALA A 204 31.66 -22.07 39.36
N PRO A 205 30.41 -22.13 38.88
CA PRO A 205 29.39 -22.99 39.46
C PRO A 205 29.91 -24.43 39.48
N LYS A 206 30.01 -25.05 40.67
CA LYS A 206 30.45 -26.43 40.85
C LYS A 206 29.50 -27.32 40.04
N LYS A 207 30.04 -28.04 39.04
CA LYS A 207 29.31 -29.04 38.28
C LYS A 207 28.64 -29.99 39.28
N SER A 208 27.34 -30.14 39.22
CA SER A 208 26.58 -31.14 39.99
C SER A 208 27.18 -32.53 39.75
N PRO A 209 27.39 -33.33 40.80
CA PRO A 209 27.90 -34.68 40.61
C PRO A 209 26.90 -35.54 39.80
N PRO A 210 27.38 -36.47 38.95
CA PRO A 210 26.54 -37.31 38.14
C PRO A 210 25.61 -38.16 39.01
N PRO A 211 24.39 -38.45 38.55
CA PRO A 211 23.45 -39.25 39.34
C PRO A 211 24.04 -40.65 39.62
N LYS A 212 24.06 -41.06 40.92
CA LYS A 212 24.48 -42.38 41.30
C LYS A 212 23.54 -43.40 40.65
N LYS A 213 24.09 -44.33 39.86
CA LYS A 213 23.37 -45.52 39.42
C LYS A 213 22.91 -46.28 40.65
N LYS A 214 21.61 -46.52 40.78
CA LYS A 214 21.06 -47.48 41.75
C LYS A 214 21.37 -48.89 41.32
N PRO A 215 21.59 -49.80 42.30
CA PRO A 215 21.87 -51.20 42.06
C PRO A 215 20.70 -51.96 41.44
#